data_232fc1e595eb629a4b265f25fd31b869
#
_entry.id   232fc1e595eb629a4b265f25fd31b869
#
_cell.length_a   1.000
_cell.length_b   1.000
_cell.length_c   1.000
_cell.angle_alpha   90.00
_cell.angle_beta   90.00
_cell.angle_gamma   90.00
#
_symmetry.space_group_name_H-M   'P 1'
#
loop_
_entity.id
_entity.type
_entity.pdbx_description
1 polymer ?
#
loop_
_entity_poly.entity_id
_entity_poly.type
_entity_poly.pdbx_seq_one_letter_code
_entity_poly.pdbx_strand_id
1 'polypeptide(L)'
;MTVSLAAVLAQRATRDPERAFLLSQQGRMTFGEADSQAEALAAALHGLGVEAGDRIALLLPPCPEFVVATFAAAKLGAVVVPLNPRLPGPELRYLLRHSEAVVAVTVETFEGVDYLQLFEDLFPHLPELQYLVTVGEEDLWYDDRIFQYEDLLSSGQGRDYAAAAAEGDAADEVFGLLYTSGTT
;
A
#
# COMPACT_ATOMS: atom_id res chain seq x y z
N MET A 1 -9.43 24.94 6.29
CA MET A 1 -8.24 24.39 5.62
C MET A 1 -8.31 22.88 5.78
N THR A 2 -8.59 22.19 4.74
CA THR A 2 -8.56 20.71 4.71
C THR A 2 -7.11 20.30 4.50
N VAL A 3 -6.61 19.43 5.36
CA VAL A 3 -5.21 18.97 5.30
C VAL A 3 -5.25 17.50 4.88
N SER A 4 -4.51 17.14 3.84
CA SER A 4 -4.41 15.74 3.39
C SER A 4 -3.72 14.87 4.44
N LEU A 5 -3.99 13.56 4.42
CA LEU A 5 -3.35 12.60 5.31
C LEU A 5 -1.81 12.62 5.15
N ALA A 6 -1.33 12.71 3.91
CA ALA A 6 0.09 12.85 3.59
C ALA A 6 0.71 14.10 4.25
N ALA A 7 0.03 15.25 4.14
CA ALA A 7 0.51 16.49 4.75
C ALA A 7 0.54 16.43 6.28
N VAL A 8 -0.40 15.74 6.92
CA VAL A 8 -0.40 15.54 8.38
C VAL A 8 0.84 14.77 8.82
N LEU A 9 1.20 13.67 8.13
CA LEU A 9 2.39 12.89 8.43
C LEU A 9 3.66 13.74 8.25
N ALA A 10 3.81 14.39 7.09
CA ALA A 10 4.98 15.22 6.78
C ALA A 10 5.18 16.37 7.78
N GLN A 11 4.12 17.05 8.19
CA GLN A 11 4.18 18.08 9.22
C GLN A 11 4.65 17.52 10.57
N ARG A 12 4.18 16.32 10.95
CA ARG A 12 4.61 15.67 12.18
C ARG A 12 6.05 15.19 12.11
N ALA A 13 6.45 14.62 11.00
CA ALA A 13 7.83 14.20 10.75
C ALA A 13 8.82 15.39 10.81
N THR A 14 8.41 16.53 10.29
CA THR A 14 9.24 17.76 10.37
C THR A 14 9.32 18.31 11.79
N ARG A 15 8.21 18.28 12.54
CA ARG A 15 8.14 18.89 13.87
C ARG A 15 8.76 18.03 14.97
N ASP A 16 8.45 16.73 14.95
CA ASP A 16 8.78 15.79 16.02
C ASP A 16 9.34 14.46 15.42
N PRO A 17 10.45 14.48 14.61
CA PRO A 17 10.88 13.32 13.82
C PRO A 17 11.14 12.06 14.66
N GLU A 18 11.74 12.23 15.83
CA GLU A 18 12.13 11.14 16.72
C GLU A 18 10.99 10.64 17.63
N ARG A 19 9.83 11.27 17.58
CA ARG A 19 8.70 10.86 18.39
C ARG A 19 8.12 9.55 17.84
N ALA A 20 7.79 8.61 18.75
CA ALA A 20 7.12 7.37 18.38
C ALA A 20 5.77 7.67 17.71
N PHE A 21 5.59 7.10 16.53
CA PHE A 21 4.36 7.11 15.76
C PHE A 21 3.62 5.77 15.90
N LEU A 22 4.34 4.66 15.71
CA LEU A 22 3.81 3.31 15.80
C LEU A 22 4.60 2.48 16.79
N LEU A 23 3.89 1.67 17.58
CA LEU A 23 4.46 0.64 18.44
C LEU A 23 3.88 -0.70 18.02
N SER A 24 4.73 -1.66 17.69
CA SER A 24 4.35 -3.00 17.26
C SER A 24 5.21 -4.05 17.98
N GLN A 25 4.93 -5.33 17.72
CA GLN A 25 5.79 -6.42 18.19
C GLN A 25 7.18 -6.42 17.51
N GLN A 26 7.27 -5.87 16.31
CA GLN A 26 8.53 -5.72 15.55
C GLN A 26 9.38 -4.55 16.07
N GLY A 27 8.81 -3.67 16.88
CA GLY A 27 9.52 -2.54 17.47
C GLY A 27 8.72 -1.23 17.43
N ARG A 28 9.49 -0.16 17.42
CA ARG A 28 8.99 1.22 17.38
C ARG A 28 9.36 1.85 16.05
N MET A 29 8.42 2.55 15.43
CA MET A 29 8.63 3.42 14.27
C MET A 29 8.36 4.88 14.68
N THR A 30 9.22 5.80 14.30
CA THR A 30 9.05 7.24 14.54
C THR A 30 8.26 7.91 13.40
N PHE A 31 7.84 9.17 13.61
CA PHE A 31 7.21 9.95 12.53
C PHE A 31 8.17 10.18 11.35
N GLY A 32 9.46 10.44 11.63
CA GLY A 32 10.48 10.64 10.58
C GLY A 32 10.70 9.38 9.74
N GLU A 33 10.81 8.22 10.39
CA GLU A 33 10.94 6.93 9.71
C GLU A 33 9.71 6.60 8.87
N ALA A 34 8.51 6.79 9.41
CA ALA A 34 7.27 6.53 8.69
C ALA A 34 7.11 7.42 7.46
N ASP A 35 7.43 8.70 7.57
CA ASP A 35 7.36 9.65 6.45
C ASP A 35 8.38 9.32 5.36
N SER A 36 9.63 9.02 5.76
CA SER A 36 10.70 8.64 4.84
C SER A 36 10.39 7.33 4.10
N GLN A 37 9.88 6.32 4.80
CA GLN A 37 9.49 5.05 4.17
C GLN A 37 8.28 5.23 3.24
N ALA A 38 7.28 6.01 3.65
CA ALA A 38 6.12 6.30 2.81
C ALA A 38 6.51 7.07 1.54
N GLU A 39 7.48 8.00 1.64
CA GLU A 39 8.06 8.72 0.50
C GLU A 39 8.75 7.77 -0.47
N ALA A 40 9.63 6.91 0.06
CA ALA A 40 10.37 5.94 -0.74
C ALA A 40 9.42 4.96 -1.46
N LEU A 41 8.43 4.42 -0.74
CA LEU A 41 7.45 3.51 -1.34
C LEU A 41 6.59 4.21 -2.40
N ALA A 42 6.17 5.45 -2.16
CA ALA A 42 5.44 6.25 -3.14
C ALA A 42 6.28 6.49 -4.41
N ALA A 43 7.56 6.86 -4.25
CA ALA A 43 8.47 7.06 -5.38
C ALA A 43 8.67 5.77 -6.20
N ALA A 44 8.79 4.63 -5.53
CA ALA A 44 8.92 3.33 -6.19
C ALA A 44 7.66 2.95 -6.96
N LEU A 45 6.47 3.06 -6.35
CA LEU A 45 5.19 2.78 -6.99
C LEU A 45 4.93 3.72 -8.18
N HIS A 46 5.25 5.01 -8.04
CA HIS A 46 5.20 5.94 -9.17
C HIS A 46 6.13 5.52 -10.31
N GLY A 47 7.32 5.02 -9.98
CA GLY A 47 8.26 4.47 -10.96
C GLY A 47 7.73 3.22 -11.70
N LEU A 48 6.80 2.50 -11.12
CA LEU A 48 6.05 1.41 -11.76
C LEU A 48 4.84 1.89 -12.58
N GLY A 49 4.55 3.18 -12.59
CA GLY A 49 3.44 3.78 -13.34
C GLY A 49 2.15 3.94 -12.55
N VAL A 50 2.18 3.81 -11.22
CA VAL A 50 1.00 4.10 -10.38
C VAL A 50 0.76 5.60 -10.35
N GLU A 51 -0.45 6.02 -10.66
CA GLU A 51 -0.88 7.41 -10.76
C GLU A 51 -1.94 7.77 -9.71
N ALA A 52 -2.22 9.08 -9.60
CA ALA A 52 -3.30 9.56 -8.73
C ALA A 52 -4.65 8.99 -9.17
N GLY A 53 -5.46 8.54 -8.19
CA GLY A 53 -6.74 7.89 -8.44
C GLY A 53 -6.65 6.37 -8.68
N ASP A 54 -5.46 5.81 -8.88
CA ASP A 54 -5.28 4.37 -8.94
C ASP A 54 -5.59 3.70 -7.59
N ARG A 55 -6.08 2.45 -7.63
CA ARG A 55 -6.44 1.72 -6.42
C ARG A 55 -5.33 0.77 -6.02
N ILE A 56 -4.91 0.90 -4.75
CA ILE A 56 -3.91 0.04 -4.12
C ILE A 56 -4.60 -0.81 -3.06
N ALA A 57 -4.72 -2.10 -3.32
CA ALA A 57 -5.31 -3.04 -2.37
C ALA A 57 -4.28 -3.42 -1.29
N LEU A 58 -4.68 -3.28 -0.03
CA LEU A 58 -3.86 -3.66 1.12
C LEU A 58 -4.46 -4.90 1.79
N LEU A 59 -3.90 -6.07 1.49
CA LEU A 59 -4.28 -7.36 2.05
C LEU A 59 -3.24 -7.80 3.09
N LEU A 60 -3.10 -6.99 4.12
CA LEU A 60 -2.08 -7.13 5.16
C LEU A 60 -2.72 -7.36 6.55
N PRO A 61 -2.11 -8.17 7.41
CA PRO A 61 -2.43 -8.14 8.83
C PRO A 61 -2.03 -6.78 9.43
N PRO A 62 -2.41 -6.49 10.69
CA PRO A 62 -1.91 -5.30 11.38
C PRO A 62 -0.39 -5.33 11.53
N CYS A 63 0.32 -4.56 10.69
CA CYS A 63 1.78 -4.49 10.63
C CYS A 63 2.22 -3.07 10.25
N PRO A 64 3.50 -2.70 10.44
CA PRO A 64 4.02 -1.39 10.06
C PRO A 64 3.88 -1.10 8.57
N GLU A 65 4.06 -2.10 7.72
CA GLU A 65 3.99 -2.02 6.27
C GLU A 65 2.60 -1.58 5.79
N PHE A 66 1.53 -2.02 6.47
CA PHE A 66 0.16 -1.54 6.21
C PHE A 66 0.07 -0.02 6.37
N VAL A 67 0.66 0.51 7.44
CA VAL A 67 0.64 1.95 7.74
C VAL A 67 1.47 2.72 6.73
N VAL A 68 2.69 2.26 6.43
CA VAL A 68 3.58 2.88 5.43
C VAL A 68 2.92 2.89 4.05
N ALA A 69 2.36 1.75 3.60
CA ALA A 69 1.67 1.66 2.31
C ALA A 69 0.43 2.58 2.23
N THR A 70 -0.30 2.73 3.35
CA THR A 70 -1.42 3.68 3.44
C THR A 70 -0.96 5.12 3.20
N PHE A 71 0.14 5.54 3.84
CA PHE A 71 0.67 6.88 3.64
C PHE A 71 1.36 7.06 2.29
N ALA A 72 1.99 6.02 1.75
CA ALA A 72 2.53 6.05 0.39
C ALA A 72 1.44 6.28 -0.65
N ALA A 73 0.31 5.57 -0.54
CA ALA A 73 -0.87 5.80 -1.37
C ALA A 73 -1.40 7.25 -1.23
N ALA A 74 -1.48 7.77 0.00
CA ALA A 74 -1.89 9.15 0.25
C ALA A 74 -0.95 10.18 -0.38
N LYS A 75 0.36 9.91 -0.39
CA LYS A 75 1.36 10.77 -1.05
C LYS A 75 1.24 10.76 -2.58
N LEU A 76 0.82 9.62 -3.15
CA LEU A 76 0.55 9.48 -4.59
C LEU A 76 -0.80 10.07 -5.02
N GLY A 77 -1.72 10.35 -4.09
CA GLY A 77 -3.11 10.61 -4.43
C GLY A 77 -3.87 9.36 -4.88
N ALA A 78 -3.33 8.17 -4.60
CA ALA A 78 -3.95 6.89 -4.90
C ALA A 78 -5.00 6.52 -3.86
N VAL A 79 -5.94 5.65 -4.24
CA VAL A 79 -7.06 5.20 -3.40
C VAL A 79 -6.71 3.91 -2.69
N VAL A 80 -6.70 3.93 -1.37
CA VAL A 80 -6.45 2.73 -0.55
C VAL A 80 -7.68 1.83 -0.51
N VAL A 81 -7.49 0.53 -0.76
CA VAL A 81 -8.52 -0.50 -0.65
C VAL A 81 -8.09 -1.51 0.42
N PRO A 82 -8.42 -1.26 1.71
CA PRO A 82 -8.06 -2.17 2.78
C PRO A 82 -8.96 -3.42 2.72
N LEU A 83 -8.34 -4.59 2.64
CA LEU A 83 -9.00 -5.88 2.58
C LEU A 83 -8.62 -6.75 3.77
N ASN A 84 -9.58 -7.51 4.28
CA ASN A 84 -9.28 -8.45 5.35
C ASN A 84 -8.51 -9.66 4.80
N PRO A 85 -7.31 -9.98 5.31
CA PRO A 85 -6.52 -11.12 4.85
C PRO A 85 -7.18 -12.48 5.16
N ARG A 86 -8.26 -12.54 5.94
CA ARG A 86 -9.02 -13.78 6.20
C ARG A 86 -10.14 -14.03 5.20
N LEU A 87 -10.28 -13.20 4.17
CA LEU A 87 -11.28 -13.41 3.13
C LEU A 87 -10.99 -14.67 2.32
N PRO A 88 -12.02 -15.47 1.99
CA PRO A 88 -11.85 -16.61 1.09
C PRO A 88 -11.51 -16.13 -0.33
N GLY A 89 -10.72 -16.93 -1.07
CA GLY A 89 -10.26 -16.59 -2.41
C GLY A 89 -11.34 -16.07 -3.39
N PRO A 90 -12.53 -16.67 -3.48
CA PRO A 90 -13.61 -16.16 -4.34
C PRO A 90 -14.10 -14.76 -3.99
N GLU A 91 -14.18 -14.45 -2.69
CA GLU A 91 -14.59 -13.12 -2.21
C GLU A 91 -13.47 -12.09 -2.46
N LEU A 92 -12.24 -12.48 -2.17
CA LEU A 92 -11.06 -11.65 -2.46
C LEU A 92 -10.97 -11.31 -3.95
N ARG A 93 -11.16 -12.31 -4.84
CA ARG A 93 -11.22 -12.10 -6.29
C ARG A 93 -12.30 -11.08 -6.68
N TYR A 94 -13.49 -11.21 -6.09
CA TYR A 94 -14.58 -10.28 -6.36
C TYR A 94 -14.21 -8.86 -5.97
N LEU A 95 -13.66 -8.66 -4.76
CA LEU A 95 -13.32 -7.33 -4.25
C LEU A 95 -12.16 -6.68 -5.03
N LEU A 96 -11.11 -7.44 -5.35
CA LEU A 96 -10.00 -6.96 -6.17
C LEU A 96 -10.46 -6.56 -7.57
N ARG A 97 -11.33 -7.36 -8.19
CA ARG A 97 -11.89 -7.04 -9.50
C ARG A 97 -12.81 -5.82 -9.45
N HIS A 98 -13.69 -5.75 -8.44
CA HIS A 98 -14.66 -4.66 -8.28
C HIS A 98 -13.97 -3.32 -7.96
N SER A 99 -12.89 -3.35 -7.18
CA SER A 99 -12.10 -2.15 -6.90
C SER A 99 -11.23 -1.71 -8.06
N GLU A 100 -11.02 -2.58 -9.07
CA GLU A 100 -10.07 -2.35 -10.17
C GLU A 100 -8.68 -2.00 -9.63
N ALA A 101 -8.23 -2.70 -8.58
CA ALA A 101 -6.92 -2.46 -7.99
C ALA A 101 -5.80 -2.75 -8.99
N VAL A 102 -4.86 -1.80 -9.15
CA VAL A 102 -3.69 -1.95 -10.02
C VAL A 102 -2.50 -2.55 -9.31
N VAL A 103 -2.41 -2.36 -7.99
CA VAL A 103 -1.41 -2.96 -7.11
C VAL A 103 -2.11 -3.65 -5.95
N ALA A 104 -1.62 -4.83 -5.57
CA ALA A 104 -1.96 -5.46 -4.31
C ALA A 104 -0.71 -5.56 -3.44
N VAL A 105 -0.82 -5.20 -2.16
CA VAL A 105 0.24 -5.39 -1.16
C VAL A 105 -0.23 -6.45 -0.19
N THR A 106 0.55 -7.51 -0.02
CA THR A 106 0.20 -8.66 0.82
C THR A 106 1.41 -9.18 1.60
N VAL A 107 1.21 -10.23 2.38
CA VAL A 107 2.29 -11.06 2.96
C VAL A 107 2.46 -12.33 2.12
N GLU A 108 3.59 -13.00 2.23
CA GLU A 108 3.80 -14.30 1.57
C GLU A 108 2.88 -15.37 2.18
N THR A 109 2.84 -15.42 3.51
CA THR A 109 2.00 -16.38 4.24
C THR A 109 1.33 -15.72 5.45
N PHE A 110 0.07 -16.09 5.71
CA PHE A 110 -0.65 -15.67 6.91
C PHE A 110 -1.67 -16.72 7.33
N GLU A 111 -1.64 -17.13 8.61
CA GLU A 111 -2.55 -18.14 9.18
C GLU A 111 -2.65 -19.44 8.35
N GLY A 112 -1.53 -19.84 7.74
CA GLY A 112 -1.44 -21.08 6.94
C GLY A 112 -1.93 -20.94 5.49
N VAL A 113 -2.27 -19.74 5.05
CA VAL A 113 -2.58 -19.44 3.66
C VAL A 113 -1.31 -18.95 2.96
N ASP A 114 -0.99 -19.56 1.83
CA ASP A 114 0.06 -19.13 0.90
C ASP A 114 -0.55 -18.10 -0.06
N TYR A 115 -0.18 -16.83 0.09
CA TYR A 115 -0.71 -15.75 -0.73
C TYR A 115 -0.02 -15.64 -2.07
N LEU A 116 1.23 -16.10 -2.21
CA LEU A 116 1.89 -16.13 -3.51
C LEU A 116 1.15 -17.08 -4.43
N GLN A 117 0.90 -18.31 -3.98
CA GLN A 117 0.11 -19.29 -4.74
C GLN A 117 -1.32 -18.78 -5.00
N LEU A 118 -1.95 -18.16 -4.00
CA LEU A 118 -3.30 -17.60 -4.16
C LEU A 118 -3.33 -16.53 -5.26
N PHE A 119 -2.36 -15.62 -5.31
CA PHE A 119 -2.31 -14.58 -6.34
C PHE A 119 -1.92 -15.11 -7.70
N GLU A 120 -1.09 -16.15 -7.81
CA GLU A 120 -0.85 -16.87 -9.08
C GLU A 120 -2.17 -17.35 -9.69
N ASP A 121 -3.06 -17.95 -8.86
CA ASP A 121 -4.38 -18.40 -9.28
C ASP A 121 -5.34 -17.24 -9.62
N LEU A 122 -5.18 -16.08 -8.99
CA LEU A 122 -6.05 -14.93 -9.16
C LEU A 122 -5.68 -14.04 -10.36
N PHE A 123 -4.41 -13.88 -10.67
CA PHE A 123 -3.91 -13.00 -11.74
C PHE A 123 -4.65 -13.16 -13.08
N PRO A 124 -4.92 -14.37 -13.59
CA PRO A 124 -5.65 -14.54 -14.85
C PRO A 124 -7.08 -13.95 -14.84
N HIS A 125 -7.62 -13.68 -13.66
CA HIS A 125 -8.98 -13.19 -13.46
C HIS A 125 -9.05 -11.71 -13.07
N LEU A 126 -7.90 -11.05 -12.93
CA LEU A 126 -7.74 -9.67 -12.47
C LEU A 126 -6.99 -8.84 -13.52
N PRO A 127 -7.65 -8.46 -14.63
CA PRO A 127 -6.97 -7.79 -15.76
C PRO A 127 -6.38 -6.43 -15.41
N GLU A 128 -6.90 -5.76 -14.39
CA GLU A 128 -6.40 -4.45 -13.95
C GLU A 128 -5.21 -4.57 -12.98
N LEU A 129 -5.03 -5.74 -12.33
CA LEU A 129 -3.94 -5.95 -11.39
C LEU A 129 -2.62 -6.12 -12.13
N GLN A 130 -1.77 -5.11 -12.03
CA GLN A 130 -0.48 -5.06 -12.72
C GLN A 130 0.63 -5.63 -11.85
N TYR A 131 0.62 -5.32 -10.54
CA TYR A 131 1.70 -5.65 -9.64
C TYR A 131 1.22 -6.24 -8.31
N LEU A 132 2.02 -7.17 -7.80
CA LEU A 132 1.91 -7.71 -6.45
C LEU A 132 3.16 -7.31 -5.66
N VAL A 133 2.98 -6.74 -4.49
CA VAL A 133 4.07 -6.44 -3.55
C VAL A 133 3.90 -7.32 -2.33
N THR A 134 4.91 -8.09 -1.98
CA THR A 134 4.85 -9.05 -0.88
C THR A 134 5.79 -8.68 0.25
N VAL A 135 5.31 -8.79 1.47
CA VAL A 135 6.11 -8.69 2.69
C VAL A 135 6.55 -10.09 3.08
N GLY A 136 7.83 -10.36 2.98
CA GLY A 136 8.43 -11.66 3.26
C GLY A 136 9.90 -11.71 2.83
N GLU A 137 10.45 -12.90 2.67
CA GLU A 137 11.86 -13.13 2.37
C GLU A 137 12.08 -14.04 1.15
N GLU A 138 11.02 -14.44 0.43
CA GLU A 138 11.15 -15.34 -0.72
C GLU A 138 11.81 -14.63 -1.91
N ASP A 139 12.62 -15.36 -2.65
CA ASP A 139 13.24 -14.89 -3.89
C ASP A 139 12.24 -14.96 -5.04
N LEU A 140 11.76 -13.80 -5.51
CA LEU A 140 10.66 -13.64 -6.46
C LEU A 140 11.12 -13.37 -7.90
N TRP A 141 12.31 -13.79 -8.27
CA TRP A 141 12.92 -13.54 -9.59
C TRP A 141 12.15 -14.15 -10.79
N TYR A 142 11.15 -14.98 -10.54
CA TYR A 142 10.43 -15.75 -11.57
C TYR A 142 9.25 -15.01 -12.22
N ASP A 143 8.79 -13.90 -11.65
CA ASP A 143 7.72 -13.06 -12.24
C ASP A 143 8.04 -11.57 -12.03
N ASP A 144 8.21 -10.83 -13.11
CA ASP A 144 8.54 -9.40 -13.12
C ASP A 144 7.40 -8.48 -12.63
N ARG A 145 6.22 -9.03 -12.33
CA ARG A 145 5.10 -8.32 -11.71
C ARG A 145 5.07 -8.44 -10.19
N ILE A 146 5.92 -9.29 -9.61
CA ILE A 146 5.94 -9.54 -8.17
C ILE A 146 7.21 -8.94 -7.58
N PHE A 147 7.06 -8.11 -6.56
CA PHE A 147 8.15 -7.39 -5.90
C PHE A 147 8.19 -7.70 -4.42
N GLN A 148 9.37 -7.87 -3.87
CA GLN A 148 9.57 -7.82 -2.44
C GLN A 148 9.41 -6.39 -1.94
N TYR A 149 8.69 -6.23 -0.83
CA TYR A 149 8.41 -4.93 -0.23
C TYR A 149 9.68 -4.14 0.09
N GLU A 150 10.66 -4.79 0.71
CA GLU A 150 11.93 -4.15 1.11
C GLU A 150 12.77 -3.74 -0.11
N ASP A 151 12.80 -4.55 -1.16
CA ASP A 151 13.51 -4.23 -2.40
C ASP A 151 12.84 -3.04 -3.10
N LEU A 152 11.51 -3.05 -3.16
CA LEU A 152 10.75 -1.96 -3.75
C LEU A 152 10.96 -0.66 -2.95
N LEU A 153 10.86 -0.72 -1.62
CA LEU A 153 11.13 0.40 -0.73
C LEU A 153 12.54 0.97 -0.94
N SER A 154 13.54 0.09 -0.98
CA SER A 154 14.94 0.47 -1.21
C SER A 154 15.15 1.13 -2.57
N SER A 155 14.45 0.66 -3.61
CA SER A 155 14.53 1.22 -4.96
C SER A 155 14.02 2.65 -5.07
N GLY A 156 13.11 3.05 -4.20
CA GLY A 156 12.53 4.39 -4.16
C GLY A 156 13.32 5.40 -3.32
N GLN A 157 14.27 4.93 -2.51
CA GLN A 157 15.06 5.81 -1.65
C GLN A 157 15.86 6.83 -2.48
N GLY A 158 15.77 8.11 -2.09
CA GLY A 158 16.48 9.20 -2.75
C GLY A 158 16.01 9.54 -4.16
N ARG A 159 14.90 8.97 -4.62
CA ARG A 159 14.26 9.40 -5.86
C ARG A 159 13.40 10.63 -5.60
N ASP A 160 13.65 11.69 -6.38
CA ASP A 160 12.71 12.80 -6.46
C ASP A 160 11.48 12.33 -7.25
N TYR A 161 10.34 12.29 -6.59
CA TYR A 161 9.06 12.23 -7.28
C TYR A 161 8.29 13.51 -6.92
N ALA A 162 7.88 14.25 -7.94
CA ALA A 162 7.00 15.39 -7.73
C ALA A 162 5.65 14.83 -7.24
N ALA A 163 5.34 15.05 -5.97
CA ALA A 163 4.09 14.60 -5.40
C ALA A 163 2.92 15.10 -6.24
N ALA A 164 2.36 14.23 -7.07
CA ALA A 164 1.19 14.54 -7.90
C ALA A 164 -0.03 14.94 -7.05
N ALA A 165 0.01 14.61 -5.76
CA ALA A 165 -1.00 14.96 -4.76
C ALA A 165 -1.05 16.46 -4.38
N ALA A 166 -0.22 17.33 -4.97
CA ALA A 166 -0.12 18.73 -4.54
C ALA A 166 -1.05 19.70 -5.28
N GLU A 167 -1.73 19.31 -6.34
CA GLU A 167 -2.49 20.25 -7.19
C GLU A 167 -4.02 20.16 -7.06
N GLY A 168 -4.56 19.19 -6.33
CA GLY A 168 -5.99 19.06 -6.06
C GLY A 168 -6.38 19.62 -4.69
N ASP A 169 -7.63 20.07 -4.55
CA ASP A 169 -8.21 20.36 -3.22
C ASP A 169 -8.42 19.00 -2.52
N ALA A 170 -7.40 18.53 -1.78
CA ALA A 170 -7.33 17.22 -1.12
C ALA A 170 -8.56 16.86 -0.25
N ALA A 171 -9.49 17.80 -0.09
CA ALA A 171 -10.75 17.64 0.62
C ALA A 171 -11.79 16.85 -0.17
N ASP A 172 -11.75 16.93 -1.49
CA ASP A 172 -12.74 16.33 -2.38
C ASP A 172 -12.24 15.03 -3.05
N GLU A 173 -10.99 14.62 -2.78
CA GLU A 173 -10.41 13.41 -3.33
C GLU A 173 -10.80 12.16 -2.52
N VAL A 174 -11.13 11.09 -3.23
CA VAL A 174 -11.41 9.78 -2.62
C VAL A 174 -10.10 9.17 -2.13
N PHE A 175 -9.93 9.10 -0.82
CA PHE A 175 -8.73 8.50 -0.20
C PHE A 175 -8.84 6.97 -0.05
N GLY A 176 -10.04 6.43 0.17
CA GLY A 176 -10.19 5.01 0.45
C GLY A 176 -11.52 4.43 0.01
N LEU A 177 -11.49 3.19 -0.45
CA LEU A 177 -12.64 2.37 -0.79
C LEU A 177 -12.79 1.25 0.25
N LEU A 178 -13.79 1.39 1.11
CA LEU A 178 -14.05 0.46 2.21
C LEU A 178 -15.21 -0.47 1.88
N TYR A 179 -14.98 -1.76 1.98
CA TYR A 179 -16.02 -2.77 1.83
C TYR A 179 -16.56 -3.16 3.20
N THR A 180 -17.88 -3.13 3.34
CA THR A 180 -18.57 -3.60 4.54
C THR A 180 -19.39 -4.86 4.21
N SER A 181 -19.49 -5.79 5.16
CA SER A 181 -20.50 -6.86 5.05
C SER A 181 -21.85 -6.20 5.01
N GLY A 182 -22.60 -6.38 3.89
CA GLY A 182 -23.90 -5.78 3.72
C GLY A 182 -24.81 -6.07 4.91
N THR A 183 -25.50 -5.05 5.39
CA THR A 183 -26.62 -5.24 6.32
C THR A 183 -27.76 -5.86 5.51
N THR A 184 -27.95 -7.17 5.64
CA THR A 184 -29.20 -7.82 5.26
C THR A 184 -30.31 -7.43 6.22
#